data_62bcd0339cdbc76a8de7910988162c3e
#
_entry.id   62bcd0339cdbc76a8de7910988162c3e
#
_cell.length_a   1.000
_cell.length_b   1.000
_cell.length_c   1.000
_cell.angle_alpha   90.00
_cell.angle_beta   90.00
_cell.angle_gamma   90.00
#
_symmetry.space_group_name_H-M   'P 1'
#
loop_
_entity.id
_entity.type
_entity.pdbx_description
1 polymer ?
#
loop_
_entity_poly.entity_id
_entity_poly.type
_entity_poly.pdbx_seq_one_letter_code
_entity_poly.pdbx_strand_id
1 'polypeptide(L)'
;MKERKSVELATGGDGFIVSGFESISNLDPLEIGKNTTLYHSLKRNLGYFGEIRLDYKGIAHISGTARNDYSSTLSEKSYFYPSVTAGVIFSELFHISNEFFTYGKLRGNWAQVGKDTNPYAFDKRFVIKGSFPDQGFGVDPTKSRAQWLDPELASSWEVGLDLRFFNDKTKFDLAYYQTKVDNQIVTVRVSPTQGNILQTRNEGAIQNKGVELQWNQEIMRNRDFQWYANLNFGFNRGKVTNLPDDIVEIQGTQYGDIFPTAYLNGSTTAISGKDYMRSPDGQVVCTADGYPIISPVKGNLIGDREPDFLLGLSSNISWKNFTLSFLLDSRKGGDVVNVTSRSLLSSGQSSFAEKYRNREVVVNGVVQQSDGTYIKNTKPIILDQTTMNTYFYAVSSNFIEDGSYLRLSYVTLGYDFTPLLRNTAIKGLRFSITGRNLFLMTKYTGCDPQISAGKSGGTGRMGIDNFAVPSTRSFNFSINATF
;
A
#
# COMPACT_ATOMS: atom_id res chain seq x y z
N MET A 1 21.47 23.41 0.30
CA MET A 1 20.35 23.83 -0.59
C MET A 1 20.08 22.73 -1.60
N LYS A 2 18.80 22.40 -1.83
CA LYS A 2 18.38 21.47 -2.88
C LYS A 2 17.39 22.18 -3.80
N GLU A 3 17.66 22.14 -5.09
CA GLU A 3 16.75 22.64 -6.12
C GLU A 3 16.28 21.44 -6.97
N ARG A 4 15.00 21.33 -7.21
CA ARG A 4 14.41 20.36 -8.11
C ARG A 4 13.63 21.08 -9.20
N LYS A 5 14.09 20.95 -10.42
CA LYS A 5 13.40 21.40 -11.62
C LYS A 5 12.86 20.16 -12.34
N SER A 6 11.59 20.17 -12.68
CA SER A 6 10.97 19.13 -13.49
C SER A 6 10.28 19.78 -14.67
N VAL A 7 10.47 19.19 -15.83
CA VAL A 7 9.79 19.56 -17.07
C VAL A 7 9.12 18.27 -17.55
N GLU A 8 7.82 18.29 -17.64
CA GLU A 8 7.02 17.16 -18.13
C GLU A 8 6.28 17.63 -19.38
N LEU A 9 6.50 16.93 -20.47
CA LEU A 9 5.78 17.09 -21.72
C LEU A 9 4.94 15.82 -21.92
N ALA A 10 3.64 15.96 -21.84
CA ALA A 10 2.72 14.92 -22.23
C ALA A 10 2.07 15.30 -23.57
N THR A 11 2.19 14.45 -24.55
CA THR A 11 1.54 14.61 -25.85
C THR A 11 0.84 13.33 -26.22
N GLY A 12 -0.30 13.46 -26.85
CA GLY A 12 -1.11 12.33 -27.29
C GLY A 12 -2.10 12.79 -28.34
N GLY A 13 -2.73 11.86 -29.01
CA GLY A 13 -3.77 12.14 -29.99
C GLY A 13 -4.52 10.88 -30.34
N ASP A 14 -5.75 11.04 -30.78
CA ASP A 14 -6.56 9.97 -31.33
C ASP A 14 -6.36 9.95 -32.85
N GLY A 15 -5.97 8.78 -33.39
CA GLY A 15 -5.80 8.58 -34.81
C GLY A 15 -4.35 8.71 -35.29
N PHE A 16 -3.88 7.61 -35.85
CA PHE A 16 -2.63 7.57 -36.60
C PHE A 16 -2.91 7.86 -38.08
N ILE A 17 -2.04 8.67 -38.71
CA ILE A 17 -2.11 8.95 -40.14
C ILE A 17 -1.91 7.66 -40.94
N VAL A 18 -0.99 6.82 -40.49
CA VAL A 18 -0.73 5.49 -41.06
C VAL A 18 -1.10 4.42 -40.06
N SER A 19 -2.05 3.57 -40.39
CA SER A 19 -2.49 2.47 -39.53
C SER A 19 -1.37 1.46 -39.30
N GLY A 20 -1.21 1.01 -38.05
CA GLY A 20 -0.20 0.02 -37.66
C GLY A 20 1.18 0.58 -37.39
N PHE A 21 1.38 1.91 -37.47
CA PHE A 21 2.63 2.57 -37.10
C PHE A 21 2.42 3.40 -35.83
N GLU A 22 2.71 2.81 -34.66
CA GLU A 22 2.53 3.42 -33.32
C GLU A 22 3.70 4.35 -32.96
N SER A 23 3.69 5.57 -33.47
CA SER A 23 4.67 6.61 -33.18
C SER A 23 4.01 7.96 -32.96
N ILE A 24 4.55 8.80 -32.08
CA ILE A 24 4.12 10.18 -31.89
C ILE A 24 4.22 10.98 -33.18
N SER A 25 5.22 10.69 -34.03
CA SER A 25 5.40 11.34 -35.33
C SER A 25 4.33 10.98 -36.37
N ASN A 26 3.55 9.95 -36.10
CA ASN A 26 2.45 9.46 -36.95
C ASN A 26 1.07 9.92 -36.45
N LEU A 27 0.99 10.70 -35.41
CA LEU A 27 -0.27 11.30 -34.95
C LEU A 27 -0.66 12.49 -35.85
N ASP A 28 -1.96 12.72 -35.97
CA ASP A 28 -2.47 13.93 -36.64
C ASP A 28 -1.93 15.18 -35.96
N PRO A 29 -1.22 16.10 -36.66
CA PRO A 29 -0.67 17.32 -36.07
C PRO A 29 -1.70 18.21 -35.40
N LEU A 30 -2.96 18.21 -35.84
CA LEU A 30 -4.06 18.96 -35.24
C LEU A 30 -4.45 18.38 -33.89
N GLU A 31 -4.42 17.05 -33.75
CA GLU A 31 -4.71 16.36 -32.49
C GLU A 31 -3.54 16.48 -31.49
N ILE A 32 -2.29 16.46 -31.95
CA ILE A 32 -1.11 16.72 -31.10
C ILE A 32 -1.24 18.06 -30.40
N GLY A 33 -1.60 19.11 -31.13
CA GLY A 33 -1.75 20.46 -30.57
C GLY A 33 -2.82 20.58 -29.50
N LYS A 34 -3.92 19.84 -29.63
CA LYS A 34 -5.02 19.83 -28.65
C LYS A 34 -4.66 19.08 -27.36
N ASN A 35 -3.87 18.02 -27.47
CA ASN A 35 -3.59 17.07 -26.39
C ASN A 35 -2.20 17.22 -25.81
N THR A 36 -1.45 18.27 -26.18
CA THR A 36 -0.11 18.52 -25.66
C THR A 36 -0.18 19.36 -24.37
N THR A 37 0.38 18.83 -23.28
CA THR A 37 0.51 19.53 -22.01
C THR A 37 2.00 19.68 -21.65
N LEU A 38 2.45 20.90 -21.44
CA LEU A 38 3.79 21.21 -20.96
C LEU A 38 3.68 21.72 -19.51
N TYR A 39 4.27 20.98 -18.60
CA TYR A 39 4.31 21.34 -17.18
C TYR A 39 5.73 21.61 -16.71
N HIS A 40 5.96 22.80 -16.18
CA HIS A 40 7.21 23.19 -15.55
C HIS A 40 7.02 23.30 -14.05
N SER A 41 7.89 22.70 -13.27
CA SER A 41 7.90 22.90 -11.82
C SER A 41 9.27 23.20 -11.29
N LEU A 42 9.32 24.11 -10.30
CA LEU A 42 10.53 24.48 -9.60
C LEU A 42 10.27 24.44 -8.10
N LYS A 43 11.08 23.68 -7.39
CA LYS A 43 11.05 23.58 -5.92
C LYS A 43 12.43 23.83 -5.36
N ARG A 44 12.50 24.68 -4.34
CA ARG A 44 13.74 25.01 -3.62
C ARG A 44 13.57 24.73 -2.14
N ASN A 45 14.50 23.99 -1.58
CA ASN A 45 14.57 23.67 -0.16
C ASN A 45 15.97 24.01 0.36
N LEU A 46 16.01 24.64 1.54
CA LEU A 46 17.21 24.92 2.29
C LEU A 46 17.03 24.40 3.70
N GLY A 47 17.99 23.65 4.22
CA GLY A 47 17.92 23.09 5.57
C GLY A 47 19.21 23.31 6.34
N TYR A 48 19.06 23.64 7.61
CA TYR A 48 20.13 23.69 8.61
C TYR A 48 19.86 22.61 9.65
N PHE A 49 20.88 21.87 10.02
CA PHE A 49 20.74 20.81 11.02
C PHE A 49 21.99 20.71 11.89
N GLY A 50 21.80 20.20 13.10
CA GLY A 50 22.86 19.87 14.03
C GLY A 50 22.54 18.62 14.82
N GLU A 51 23.57 17.88 15.21
CA GLU A 51 23.47 16.68 16.07
C GLU A 51 24.47 16.79 17.21
N ILE A 52 24.02 16.39 18.42
CA ILE A 52 24.87 16.16 19.57
C ILE A 52 24.68 14.69 19.97
N ARG A 53 25.78 13.96 20.09
CA ARG A 53 25.80 12.57 20.54
C ARG A 53 26.72 12.43 21.72
N LEU A 54 26.21 11.77 22.76
CA LEU A 54 26.95 11.41 23.95
C LEU A 54 26.95 9.88 24.07
N ASP A 55 28.12 9.33 24.29
CA ASP A 55 28.31 7.89 24.50
C ASP A 55 29.04 7.66 25.83
N TYR A 56 28.48 6.78 26.65
CA TYR A 56 29.08 6.39 27.91
C TYR A 56 29.60 4.96 27.85
N LYS A 57 30.90 4.80 27.71
CA LYS A 57 31.62 3.52 27.69
C LYS A 57 31.10 2.48 26.68
N GLY A 58 30.40 2.90 25.64
CA GLY A 58 29.71 2.01 24.72
C GLY A 58 28.46 1.30 25.30
N ILE A 59 28.16 1.52 26.60
CA ILE A 59 27.05 0.88 27.31
C ILE A 59 25.75 1.68 27.12
N ALA A 60 25.84 2.99 27.15
CA ALA A 60 24.67 3.86 26.99
C ALA A 60 24.99 4.98 26.00
N HIS A 61 24.01 5.34 25.20
CA HIS A 61 24.12 6.47 24.28
C HIS A 61 22.84 7.30 24.32
N ILE A 62 23.00 8.59 24.11
CA ILE A 62 21.93 9.53 23.84
C ILE A 62 22.34 10.46 22.72
N SER A 63 21.45 10.71 21.78
CA SER A 63 21.66 11.72 20.75
C SER A 63 20.45 12.62 20.61
N GLY A 64 20.71 13.90 20.37
CA GLY A 64 19.70 14.91 20.06
C GLY A 64 20.01 15.53 18.70
N THR A 65 19.02 15.63 17.83
CA THR A 65 19.15 16.36 16.58
C THR A 65 18.12 17.47 16.50
N ALA A 66 18.49 18.52 15.82
CA ALA A 66 17.59 19.63 15.51
C ALA A 66 17.77 20.02 14.05
N ARG A 67 16.66 20.27 13.37
CA ARG A 67 16.66 20.68 11.97
C ARG A 67 15.65 21.78 11.73
N ASN A 68 16.02 22.77 10.91
CA ASN A 68 15.13 23.80 10.41
C ASN A 68 15.20 23.85 8.91
N ASP A 69 14.07 23.59 8.24
CA ASP A 69 13.97 23.59 6.79
C ASP A 69 13.15 24.77 6.28
N TYR A 70 13.54 25.26 5.13
CA TYR A 70 12.84 26.28 4.35
C TYR A 70 12.36 25.66 3.05
N SER A 71 11.08 25.86 2.70
CA SER A 71 10.52 25.37 1.44
C SER A 71 9.81 26.47 0.67
N SER A 72 10.00 26.48 -0.65
CA SER A 72 9.30 27.39 -1.54
C SER A 72 7.84 27.04 -1.78
N THR A 73 7.37 25.93 -1.21
CA THR A 73 6.02 25.38 -1.44
C THR A 73 5.08 25.59 -0.26
N LEU A 74 5.53 26.25 0.80
CA LEU A 74 4.76 26.54 2.00
C LEU A 74 4.55 28.04 2.21
N SER A 75 3.49 28.42 2.90
CA SER A 75 3.18 29.80 3.25
C SER A 75 4.19 30.34 4.27
N GLU A 76 4.41 29.60 5.36
CA GLU A 76 5.54 29.81 6.24
C GLU A 76 6.75 29.11 5.65
N LYS A 77 7.79 29.92 5.38
CA LYS A 77 8.96 29.44 4.65
C LYS A 77 9.86 28.52 5.46
N SER A 78 9.73 28.48 6.79
CA SER A 78 10.58 27.66 7.66
C SER A 78 9.77 26.82 8.64
N TYR A 79 10.30 25.64 8.95
CA TYR A 79 9.74 24.73 9.94
C TYR A 79 10.85 23.97 10.65
N PHE A 80 10.71 23.92 11.98
CA PHE A 80 11.68 23.32 12.89
C PHE A 80 11.18 21.98 13.40
N TYR A 81 12.07 20.98 13.45
CA TYR A 81 11.75 19.68 14.00
C TYR A 81 12.96 19.01 14.67
N PRO A 82 12.79 18.60 15.93
CA PRO A 82 13.81 17.92 16.74
C PRO A 82 13.65 16.41 16.70
N SER A 83 14.71 15.70 17.15
CA SER A 83 14.63 14.31 17.54
C SER A 83 15.53 13.99 18.74
N VAL A 84 15.17 12.96 19.48
CA VAL A 84 15.97 12.41 20.56
C VAL A 84 15.98 10.89 20.44
N THR A 85 17.17 10.30 20.56
CA THR A 85 17.36 8.85 20.59
C THR A 85 18.18 8.47 21.79
N ALA A 86 17.79 7.43 22.51
CA ALA A 86 18.54 6.89 23.64
C ALA A 86 18.59 5.36 23.57
N GLY A 87 19.65 4.78 24.08
CA GLY A 87 19.79 3.34 24.19
C GLY A 87 20.75 2.94 25.31
N VAL A 88 20.45 1.82 25.95
CA VAL A 88 21.26 1.26 27.02
C VAL A 88 21.37 -0.25 26.86
N ILE A 89 22.60 -0.75 26.93
CA ILE A 89 22.92 -2.18 27.02
C ILE A 89 22.81 -2.56 28.48
N PHE A 90 21.60 -2.91 28.92
CA PHE A 90 21.33 -3.21 30.32
C PHE A 90 21.99 -4.50 30.78
N SER A 91 22.28 -5.45 29.88
CA SER A 91 23.04 -6.65 30.21
C SER A 91 24.47 -6.33 30.68
N GLU A 92 25.10 -5.32 30.09
CA GLU A 92 26.43 -4.86 30.50
C GLU A 92 26.34 -3.96 31.73
N LEU A 93 25.36 -3.06 31.77
CA LEU A 93 25.16 -2.12 32.86
C LEU A 93 24.97 -2.87 34.21
N PHE A 94 24.18 -3.94 34.23
CA PHE A 94 23.87 -4.73 35.42
C PHE A 94 24.73 -5.99 35.56
N HIS A 95 25.67 -6.23 34.65
CA HIS A 95 26.56 -7.41 34.63
C HIS A 95 25.80 -8.74 34.69
N ILE A 96 24.67 -8.84 33.99
CA ILE A 96 23.80 -10.02 33.98
C ILE A 96 24.01 -10.93 32.75
N SER A 97 25.02 -10.64 31.92
CA SER A 97 25.36 -11.47 30.76
C SER A 97 25.93 -12.80 31.20
N ASN A 98 25.43 -13.90 30.65
CA ASN A 98 25.88 -15.27 30.85
C ASN A 98 25.62 -16.14 29.63
N GLU A 99 25.90 -17.44 29.67
CA GLU A 99 25.70 -18.35 28.52
C GLU A 99 24.25 -18.48 28.08
N PHE A 100 23.30 -18.36 29.00
CA PHE A 100 21.86 -18.36 28.67
C PHE A 100 21.39 -17.02 28.13
N PHE A 101 21.67 -15.92 28.87
CA PHE A 101 21.30 -14.56 28.48
C PHE A 101 22.55 -13.78 28.09
N THR A 102 22.81 -13.67 26.78
CA THR A 102 24.06 -13.13 26.25
C THR A 102 24.06 -11.61 26.16
N TYR A 103 22.93 -11.02 25.79
CA TYR A 103 22.85 -9.59 25.48
C TYR A 103 21.44 -9.07 25.67
N GLY A 104 21.31 -7.85 26.20
CA GLY A 104 20.07 -7.14 26.31
C GLY A 104 20.27 -5.64 26.15
N LYS A 105 19.58 -5.06 25.16
CA LYS A 105 19.59 -3.61 24.89
C LYS A 105 18.16 -3.09 24.83
N LEU A 106 17.91 -2.03 25.56
CA LEU A 106 16.70 -1.21 25.44
C LEU A 106 17.03 0.03 24.63
N ARG A 107 16.19 0.37 23.65
CA ARG A 107 16.29 1.58 22.85
C ARG A 107 14.96 2.32 22.82
N GLY A 108 15.05 3.64 22.72
CA GLY A 108 13.88 4.49 22.53
C GLY A 108 14.22 5.68 21.68
N ASN A 109 13.29 6.10 20.86
CA ASN A 109 13.41 7.32 20.10
C ASN A 109 12.10 8.09 20.07
N TRP A 110 12.23 9.39 19.94
CA TRP A 110 11.16 10.29 19.57
C TRP A 110 11.68 11.25 18.52
N ALA A 111 10.92 11.46 17.46
CA ALA A 111 11.30 12.33 16.37
C ALA A 111 10.08 13.08 15.82
N GLN A 112 10.33 14.31 15.43
CA GLN A 112 9.41 15.07 14.58
C GLN A 112 10.02 15.24 13.18
N VAL A 113 9.17 15.19 12.14
CA VAL A 113 9.56 15.43 10.75
C VAL A 113 8.51 16.28 10.08
N GLY A 114 8.95 17.37 9.47
CA GLY A 114 8.10 18.20 8.64
C GLY A 114 8.08 17.72 7.19
N LYS A 115 6.94 17.80 6.54
CA LYS A 115 6.77 17.52 5.11
C LYS A 115 6.06 18.70 4.43
N ASP A 116 6.64 19.17 3.36
CA ASP A 116 6.08 20.20 2.50
C ASP A 116 5.17 19.61 1.40
N THR A 117 4.60 20.49 0.57
CA THR A 117 3.67 20.11 -0.50
C THR A 117 4.31 20.19 -1.89
N ASN A 118 3.51 19.91 -2.91
CA ASN A 118 3.90 20.08 -4.30
C ASN A 118 4.02 21.57 -4.68
N PRO A 119 4.86 21.92 -5.67
CA PRO A 119 4.94 23.27 -6.19
C PRO A 119 3.59 23.78 -6.66
N TYR A 120 3.38 25.09 -6.49
CA TYR A 120 2.20 25.82 -7.00
C TYR A 120 0.84 25.44 -6.39
N ALA A 121 0.85 24.88 -5.18
CA ALA A 121 -0.39 24.57 -4.46
C ALA A 121 -1.24 25.81 -4.15
N PHE A 122 -0.62 27.01 -4.13
CA PHE A 122 -1.28 28.31 -3.92
C PHE A 122 -1.70 29.01 -5.22
N ASP A 123 -1.23 28.53 -6.38
CA ASP A 123 -1.42 29.24 -7.63
C ASP A 123 -2.89 29.29 -8.03
N LYS A 124 -3.38 30.51 -8.18
CA LYS A 124 -4.66 30.77 -8.81
C LYS A 124 -4.46 30.75 -10.33
N ARG A 125 -4.93 29.70 -10.98
CA ARG A 125 -4.82 29.57 -12.44
C ARG A 125 -6.17 29.79 -13.09
N PHE A 126 -6.16 30.55 -14.15
CA PHE A 126 -7.28 30.65 -15.06
C PHE A 126 -7.09 29.65 -16.20
N VAL A 127 -8.16 29.04 -16.62
CA VAL A 127 -8.18 28.18 -17.80
C VAL A 127 -8.75 29.00 -18.95
N ILE A 128 -8.05 28.98 -20.07
CA ILE A 128 -8.57 29.54 -21.32
C ILE A 128 -9.62 28.56 -21.83
N LYS A 129 -10.86 29.02 -21.95
CA LYS A 129 -11.96 28.23 -22.51
C LYS A 129 -12.38 28.84 -23.85
N GLY A 130 -12.43 28.00 -24.87
CA GLY A 130 -12.79 28.37 -26.21
C GLY A 130 -11.61 28.52 -27.17
N SER A 131 -11.91 28.65 -28.46
CA SER A 131 -10.94 28.89 -29.53
C SER A 131 -10.99 30.38 -29.94
N PHE A 132 -9.87 30.90 -30.46
CA PHE A 132 -9.84 32.26 -31.00
C PHE A 132 -10.85 32.41 -32.16
N PRO A 133 -11.64 33.49 -32.26
CA PRO A 133 -11.58 34.74 -31.48
C PRO A 133 -12.36 34.74 -30.18
N ASP A 134 -13.17 33.71 -29.87
CA ASP A 134 -14.09 33.67 -28.72
C ASP A 134 -13.40 33.12 -27.45
N GLN A 135 -12.20 33.55 -27.17
CA GLN A 135 -11.46 33.10 -25.98
C GLN A 135 -12.00 33.76 -24.71
N GLY A 136 -12.49 32.94 -23.82
CA GLY A 136 -12.87 33.35 -22.47
C GLY A 136 -11.89 32.82 -21.40
N PHE A 137 -11.69 33.63 -20.36
CA PHE A 137 -10.95 33.17 -19.16
C PHE A 137 -11.96 32.65 -18.14
N GLY A 138 -11.73 31.48 -17.64
CA GLY A 138 -12.53 30.87 -16.59
C GLY A 138 -11.66 30.31 -15.48
N VAL A 139 -12.22 30.22 -14.29
CA VAL A 139 -11.61 29.46 -13.19
C VAL A 139 -11.90 27.99 -13.44
N ASP A 140 -10.87 27.14 -13.33
CA ASP A 140 -11.09 25.69 -13.30
C ASP A 140 -11.58 25.29 -11.89
N PRO A 141 -12.89 25.00 -11.71
CA PRO A 141 -13.43 24.70 -10.40
C PRO A 141 -12.94 23.36 -9.85
N THR A 142 -12.35 22.52 -10.70
CA THR A 142 -11.79 21.23 -10.32
C THR A 142 -10.35 21.32 -9.82
N LYS A 143 -9.69 22.47 -10.00
CA LYS A 143 -8.35 22.70 -9.46
C LYS A 143 -8.43 23.08 -7.99
N SER A 144 -7.70 22.35 -7.20
CA SER A 144 -7.53 22.63 -5.78
C SER A 144 -6.79 23.96 -5.58
N ARG A 145 -7.19 24.72 -4.59
CA ARG A 145 -6.56 25.97 -4.18
C ARG A 145 -6.33 25.96 -2.68
N ALA A 146 -5.13 26.35 -2.27
CA ALA A 146 -4.85 26.65 -0.88
C ALA A 146 -4.84 28.17 -0.69
N GLN A 147 -5.35 28.64 0.44
CA GLN A 147 -5.15 30.02 0.88
C GLN A 147 -3.89 30.15 1.73
N TRP A 148 -3.65 29.15 2.55
CA TRP A 148 -2.54 29.01 3.45
C TRP A 148 -2.18 27.53 3.57
N LEU A 149 -0.89 27.21 3.62
CA LEU A 149 -0.41 25.85 3.89
C LEU A 149 0.79 25.88 4.81
N ASP A 150 0.65 25.16 5.90
CA ASP A 150 1.70 24.81 6.84
C ASP A 150 2.30 23.44 6.48
N PRO A 151 3.48 23.08 7.00
CA PRO A 151 4.01 21.74 6.83
C PRO A 151 3.13 20.71 7.54
N GLU A 152 3.00 19.54 6.93
CA GLU A 152 2.54 18.36 7.66
C GLU A 152 3.59 18.00 8.72
N LEU A 153 3.18 17.72 9.96
CA LEU A 153 4.07 17.34 11.05
C LEU A 153 3.83 15.89 11.46
N ALA A 154 4.80 15.04 11.17
CA ALA A 154 4.83 13.67 11.66
C ALA A 154 5.63 13.61 12.96
N SER A 155 4.96 13.20 14.04
CA SER A 155 5.59 12.91 15.34
C SER A 155 5.56 11.41 15.56
N SER A 156 6.71 10.81 15.80
CA SER A 156 6.85 9.37 16.01
C SER A 156 7.63 9.09 17.29
N TRP A 157 7.22 8.06 18.01
CA TRP A 157 8.03 7.46 19.06
C TRP A 157 8.07 5.95 18.89
N GLU A 158 9.18 5.38 19.29
CA GLU A 158 9.44 3.94 19.23
C GLU A 158 10.19 3.51 20.49
N VAL A 159 9.82 2.34 21.01
CA VAL A 159 10.58 1.62 22.01
C VAL A 159 10.93 0.25 21.44
N GLY A 160 12.21 -0.09 21.51
CA GLY A 160 12.73 -1.35 20.98
C GLY A 160 13.53 -2.10 22.02
N LEU A 161 13.49 -3.42 21.92
CA LEU A 161 14.16 -4.36 22.77
C LEU A 161 14.94 -5.38 21.92
N ASP A 162 16.28 -5.40 22.06
CA ASP A 162 17.16 -6.33 21.40
C ASP A 162 17.68 -7.33 22.45
N LEU A 163 17.34 -8.60 22.29
CA LEU A 163 17.68 -9.69 23.21
C LEU A 163 18.43 -10.81 22.50
N ARG A 164 19.46 -11.35 23.14
CA ARG A 164 20.21 -12.48 22.64
C ARG A 164 20.39 -13.53 23.72
N PHE A 165 20.21 -14.77 23.31
CA PHE A 165 20.25 -15.92 24.20
C PHE A 165 21.16 -17.02 23.62
N PHE A 166 21.61 -17.93 24.49
CA PHE A 166 22.37 -19.15 24.15
C PHE A 166 23.63 -18.85 23.33
N ASN A 167 24.46 -17.91 23.80
CA ASN A 167 25.67 -17.47 23.09
C ASN A 167 25.35 -16.98 21.67
N ASP A 168 24.37 -16.08 21.56
CA ASP A 168 23.90 -15.44 20.31
C ASP A 168 23.20 -16.37 19.29
N LYS A 169 22.85 -17.60 19.67
CA LYS A 169 22.13 -18.52 18.78
C LYS A 169 20.69 -18.10 18.55
N THR A 170 20.08 -17.46 19.51
CA THR A 170 18.71 -16.94 19.44
C THR A 170 18.76 -15.42 19.62
N LYS A 171 18.21 -14.67 18.64
CA LYS A 171 18.16 -13.21 18.67
C LYS A 171 16.74 -12.75 18.41
N PHE A 172 16.25 -11.86 19.27
CA PHE A 172 14.98 -11.16 19.09
C PHE A 172 15.25 -9.67 18.99
N ASP A 173 14.66 -9.03 18.00
CA ASP A 173 14.48 -7.59 17.92
C ASP A 173 12.99 -7.31 17.91
N LEU A 174 12.49 -6.64 18.95
CA LEU A 174 11.09 -6.27 19.12
C LEU A 174 10.99 -4.76 19.15
N ALA A 175 10.11 -4.18 18.34
CA ALA A 175 9.80 -2.77 18.36
C ALA A 175 8.29 -2.55 18.46
N TYR A 176 7.92 -1.57 19.28
CA TYR A 176 6.59 -0.98 19.30
C TYR A 176 6.71 0.48 18.95
N TYR A 177 5.90 0.94 17.99
CA TYR A 177 5.91 2.32 17.55
C TYR A 177 4.52 2.93 17.44
N GLN A 178 4.50 4.24 17.53
CA GLN A 178 3.35 5.05 17.19
C GLN A 178 3.81 6.29 16.43
N THR A 179 3.19 6.51 15.27
CA THR A 179 3.38 7.71 14.45
C THR A 179 2.06 8.45 14.35
N LYS A 180 2.07 9.74 14.62
CA LYS A 180 0.94 10.65 14.41
C LYS A 180 1.35 11.70 13.38
N VAL A 181 0.53 11.91 12.38
CA VAL A 181 0.69 12.99 11.40
C VAL A 181 -0.43 13.98 11.62
N ASP A 182 -0.06 15.18 12.04
CA ASP A 182 -0.96 16.32 12.21
C ASP A 182 -0.83 17.29 11.02
N ASN A 183 -1.82 18.16 10.85
CA ASN A 183 -1.86 19.16 9.78
C ASN A 183 -1.74 18.55 8.39
N GLN A 184 -2.35 17.38 8.16
CA GLN A 184 -2.31 16.77 6.83
C GLN A 184 -2.86 17.71 5.77
N ILE A 185 -2.12 17.84 4.67
CA ILE A 185 -2.54 18.61 3.51
C ILE A 185 -3.49 17.75 2.68
N VAL A 186 -4.77 18.00 2.87
CA VAL A 186 -5.85 17.27 2.20
C VAL A 186 -6.58 18.17 1.20
N THR A 187 -7.05 17.54 0.12
CA THR A 187 -7.91 18.21 -0.86
C THR A 187 -9.33 17.76 -0.65
N VAL A 188 -10.20 18.67 -0.29
CA VAL A 188 -11.58 18.41 0.10
C VAL A 188 -12.55 19.04 -0.88
N ARG A 189 -13.76 18.49 -0.98
CA ARG A 189 -14.86 19.13 -1.70
C ARG A 189 -15.45 20.22 -0.85
N VAL A 190 -15.67 21.38 -1.48
CA VAL A 190 -16.32 22.54 -0.87
C VAL A 190 -17.53 22.97 -1.70
N SER A 191 -18.37 23.83 -1.14
CA SER A 191 -19.51 24.37 -1.87
C SER A 191 -19.08 25.12 -3.13
N PRO A 192 -19.67 24.85 -4.30
CA PRO A 192 -19.37 25.56 -5.54
C PRO A 192 -19.60 27.06 -5.48
N THR A 193 -20.37 27.56 -4.51
CA THR A 193 -20.61 29.00 -4.28
C THR A 193 -19.35 29.79 -3.99
N GLN A 194 -18.27 29.12 -3.55
CA GLN A 194 -16.94 29.70 -3.34
C GLN A 194 -16.11 29.83 -4.63
N GLY A 195 -16.66 29.44 -5.78
CA GLY A 195 -15.97 29.45 -7.07
C GLY A 195 -15.05 28.27 -7.32
N ASN A 196 -14.94 27.34 -6.36
CA ASN A 196 -14.19 26.07 -6.47
C ASN A 196 -15.04 24.93 -5.93
N ILE A 197 -14.85 23.73 -6.45
CA ILE A 197 -15.41 22.49 -5.89
C ILE A 197 -14.37 21.70 -5.09
N LEU A 198 -13.11 22.10 -5.17
CA LEU A 198 -11.98 21.49 -4.44
C LEU A 198 -11.17 22.57 -3.74
N GLN A 199 -10.80 22.32 -2.50
CA GLN A 199 -9.90 23.17 -1.71
C GLN A 199 -8.82 22.32 -1.03
N THR A 200 -7.57 22.78 -1.08
CA THR A 200 -6.47 22.17 -0.32
C THR A 200 -6.27 22.96 0.98
N ARG A 201 -6.22 22.27 2.10
CA ARG A 201 -6.04 22.83 3.45
C ARG A 201 -5.30 21.85 4.36
N ASN A 202 -4.72 22.42 5.44
CA ASN A 202 -4.10 21.63 6.51
C ASN A 202 -5.16 21.20 7.52
N GLU A 203 -5.89 20.16 7.20
CA GLU A 203 -6.93 19.66 8.06
C GLU A 203 -6.93 18.13 8.00
N GLY A 204 -6.80 17.55 9.14
CA GLY A 204 -6.74 16.12 9.28
C GLY A 204 -5.56 15.66 10.11
N ALA A 205 -5.78 14.59 10.83
CA ALA A 205 -4.73 13.88 11.51
C ALA A 205 -4.94 12.37 11.40
N ILE A 206 -3.84 11.65 11.21
CA ILE A 206 -3.83 10.20 11.21
C ILE A 206 -2.83 9.69 12.24
N GLN A 207 -3.11 8.50 12.76
CA GLN A 207 -2.24 7.80 13.68
C GLN A 207 -2.03 6.38 13.19
N ASN A 208 -0.78 5.92 13.22
CA ASN A 208 -0.40 4.54 13.00
C ASN A 208 0.24 3.99 14.28
N LYS A 209 -0.10 2.76 14.66
CA LYS A 209 0.51 2.02 15.74
C LYS A 209 0.88 0.64 15.24
N GLY A 210 2.06 0.16 15.62
CA GLY A 210 2.50 -1.13 15.16
C GLY A 210 3.46 -1.83 16.10
N VAL A 211 3.58 -3.13 15.85
CA VAL A 211 4.56 -4.02 16.47
C VAL A 211 5.34 -4.69 15.37
N GLU A 212 6.65 -4.71 15.50
CA GLU A 212 7.56 -5.44 14.62
C GLU A 212 8.40 -6.39 15.46
N LEU A 213 8.52 -7.63 14.99
CA LEU A 213 9.34 -8.65 15.61
C LEU A 213 10.22 -9.29 14.54
N GLN A 214 11.51 -9.31 14.79
CA GLN A 214 12.46 -10.14 14.06
C GLN A 214 13.04 -11.18 15.01
N TRP A 215 12.92 -12.45 14.66
CA TRP A 215 13.51 -13.57 15.38
C TRP A 215 14.49 -14.30 14.48
N ASN A 216 15.76 -14.33 14.88
CA ASN A 216 16.82 -15.07 14.22
C ASN A 216 17.24 -16.24 15.10
N GLN A 217 17.28 -17.44 14.52
CA GLN A 217 17.60 -18.68 15.22
C GLN A 217 18.68 -19.47 14.48
N GLU A 218 19.78 -19.72 15.16
CA GLU A 218 20.68 -20.80 14.80
C GLU A 218 20.11 -22.10 15.38
N ILE A 219 19.48 -22.93 14.53
CA ILE A 219 18.83 -24.17 14.97
C ILE A 219 19.87 -25.24 15.22
N MET A 220 20.83 -25.36 14.32
CA MET A 220 21.94 -26.30 14.44
C MET A 220 23.17 -25.78 13.70
N ARG A 221 24.33 -25.97 14.30
CA ARG A 221 25.61 -25.71 13.66
C ARG A 221 26.66 -26.75 14.10
N ASN A 222 27.12 -27.54 13.14
CA ASN A 222 28.26 -28.41 13.31
C ASN A 222 29.16 -28.31 12.06
N ARG A 223 30.18 -29.15 11.95
CA ARG A 223 31.17 -29.13 10.86
C ARG A 223 30.53 -29.29 9.46
N ASP A 224 29.54 -30.16 9.34
CA ASP A 224 28.98 -30.57 8.04
C ASP A 224 27.56 -30.07 7.82
N PHE A 225 26.89 -29.57 8.87
CA PHE A 225 25.50 -29.14 8.81
C PHE A 225 25.29 -27.81 9.54
N GLN A 226 24.65 -26.87 8.87
CA GLN A 226 24.25 -25.60 9.46
C GLN A 226 22.80 -25.29 9.07
N TRP A 227 22.02 -24.88 10.05
CA TRP A 227 20.62 -24.48 9.82
C TRP A 227 20.27 -23.21 10.59
N TYR A 228 19.92 -22.20 9.84
CA TYR A 228 19.46 -20.90 10.34
C TYR A 228 18.04 -20.64 9.87
N ALA A 229 17.21 -20.09 10.74
CA ALA A 229 15.89 -19.61 10.43
C ALA A 229 15.74 -18.16 10.87
N ASN A 230 14.95 -17.38 10.12
CA ASN A 230 14.60 -16.02 10.44
C ASN A 230 13.10 -15.85 10.26
N LEU A 231 12.42 -15.31 11.28
CA LEU A 231 11.01 -14.98 11.27
C LEU A 231 10.88 -13.45 11.40
N ASN A 232 10.14 -12.84 10.48
CA ASN A 232 9.75 -11.45 10.55
C ASN A 232 8.23 -11.39 10.70
N PHE A 233 7.77 -10.65 11.69
CA PHE A 233 6.36 -10.39 11.93
C PHE A 233 6.13 -8.89 11.99
N GLY A 234 5.08 -8.42 11.33
CA GLY A 234 4.68 -7.01 11.32
C GLY A 234 3.17 -6.87 11.48
N PHE A 235 2.80 -5.99 12.37
CA PHE A 235 1.42 -5.59 12.64
C PHE A 235 1.34 -4.06 12.62
N ASN A 236 0.39 -3.49 11.91
CA ASN A 236 0.11 -2.04 11.90
C ASN A 236 -1.38 -1.80 11.95
N ARG A 237 -1.78 -0.67 12.57
CA ARG A 237 -3.16 -0.15 12.51
C ARG A 237 -3.13 1.35 12.31
N GLY A 238 -3.72 1.76 11.19
CA GLY A 238 -3.93 3.16 10.82
C GLY A 238 -5.32 3.64 11.23
N LYS A 239 -5.37 4.80 11.88
CA LYS A 239 -6.62 5.44 12.30
C LYS A 239 -6.62 6.91 11.93
N VAL A 240 -7.74 7.40 11.39
CA VAL A 240 -8.00 8.83 11.23
C VAL A 240 -8.45 9.38 12.58
N THR A 241 -7.69 10.30 13.15
CA THR A 241 -7.96 10.87 14.49
C THR A 241 -8.61 12.23 14.45
N ASN A 242 -8.50 12.93 13.33
CA ASN A 242 -9.16 14.22 13.10
C ASN A 242 -9.48 14.42 11.62
N LEU A 243 -10.66 14.95 11.33
CA LEU A 243 -11.09 15.51 10.05
C LEU A 243 -11.84 16.80 10.30
N PRO A 244 -11.92 17.72 9.32
CA PRO A 244 -12.80 18.88 9.39
C PRO A 244 -14.27 18.50 9.63
N ASP A 245 -15.00 19.33 10.36
CA ASP A 245 -16.41 19.07 10.70
C ASP A 245 -17.32 18.93 9.48
N ASP A 246 -16.94 19.54 8.36
CA ASP A 246 -17.67 19.51 7.08
C ASP A 246 -17.31 18.28 6.22
N ILE A 247 -16.41 17.39 6.70
CA ILE A 247 -15.91 16.23 5.96
C ILE A 247 -16.14 14.96 6.73
N VAL A 248 -16.96 14.08 6.17
CA VAL A 248 -17.24 12.76 6.76
C VAL A 248 -16.15 11.76 6.40
N GLU A 249 -15.63 11.84 5.16
CA GLU A 249 -14.63 10.95 4.62
C GLU A 249 -13.75 11.65 3.58
N ILE A 250 -12.51 11.15 3.43
CA ILE A 250 -11.61 11.52 2.33
C ILE A 250 -11.62 10.38 1.33
N GLN A 251 -12.06 10.66 0.12
CA GLN A 251 -12.08 9.68 -0.97
C GLN A 251 -10.81 9.77 -1.81
N GLY A 252 -10.23 8.61 -2.12
CA GLY A 252 -9.13 8.48 -3.07
C GLY A 252 -9.59 8.36 -4.52
N THR A 253 -8.74 7.75 -5.35
CA THR A 253 -9.06 7.53 -6.76
C THR A 253 -10.27 6.62 -6.92
N GLN A 254 -11.27 7.08 -7.65
CA GLN A 254 -12.51 6.34 -7.92
C GLN A 254 -12.28 5.21 -8.94
N TYR A 255 -12.87 4.06 -8.67
CA TYR A 255 -12.93 2.90 -9.57
C TYR A 255 -14.39 2.49 -9.79
N GLY A 256 -15.07 3.16 -10.72
CA GLY A 256 -16.53 3.10 -10.84
C GLY A 256 -17.20 3.80 -9.67
N ASP A 257 -17.87 3.06 -8.82
CA ASP A 257 -18.48 3.52 -7.55
C ASP A 257 -17.80 2.91 -6.31
N ILE A 258 -16.56 2.44 -6.46
CA ILE A 258 -15.68 1.99 -5.38
C ILE A 258 -14.66 3.08 -5.08
N PHE A 259 -14.54 3.45 -3.82
CA PHE A 259 -13.62 4.49 -3.36
C PHE A 259 -12.72 3.95 -2.25
N PRO A 260 -11.39 3.96 -2.43
CA PRO A 260 -10.48 3.96 -1.28
C PRO A 260 -10.82 5.15 -0.40
N THR A 261 -11.07 4.93 0.87
CA THR A 261 -11.60 5.97 1.75
C THR A 261 -10.90 6.00 3.09
N ALA A 262 -10.91 7.16 3.74
CA ALA A 262 -10.49 7.36 5.11
C ALA A 262 -11.57 8.18 5.82
N TYR A 263 -12.03 7.72 6.98
CA TYR A 263 -13.14 8.36 7.70
C TYR A 263 -12.81 8.55 9.18
N LEU A 264 -13.41 9.55 9.78
CA LEU A 264 -13.14 9.92 11.17
C LEU A 264 -13.34 8.72 12.12
N ASN A 265 -12.38 8.52 13.00
CA ASN A 265 -12.29 7.41 13.94
C ASN A 265 -12.19 6.01 13.33
N GLY A 266 -12.10 5.89 12.02
CA GLY A 266 -11.94 4.67 11.27
C GLY A 266 -10.57 4.46 10.66
N SER A 267 -10.46 3.43 9.81
CA SER A 267 -9.23 3.08 9.10
C SER A 267 -8.85 4.15 8.07
N THR A 268 -7.53 4.28 7.84
CA THR A 268 -6.96 5.10 6.77
C THR A 268 -6.99 4.41 5.40
N THR A 269 -7.35 3.14 5.36
CA THR A 269 -7.29 2.28 4.16
C THR A 269 -8.60 1.60 3.86
N ALA A 270 -9.69 2.09 4.43
CA ALA A 270 -11.05 1.59 4.20
C ALA A 270 -11.46 1.67 2.73
N ILE A 271 -12.48 0.93 2.38
CA ILE A 271 -13.11 0.93 1.06
C ILE A 271 -14.58 1.27 1.26
N SER A 272 -15.07 2.29 0.56
CA SER A 272 -16.49 2.62 0.50
C SER A 272 -17.08 2.34 -0.88
N GLY A 273 -18.37 2.05 -0.91
CA GLY A 273 -19.07 1.75 -2.15
C GLY A 273 -20.52 1.36 -1.93
N LYS A 274 -21.14 0.79 -2.97
CA LYS A 274 -22.48 0.24 -2.88
C LYS A 274 -22.45 -1.15 -2.27
N ASP A 275 -23.41 -1.41 -1.37
CA ASP A 275 -23.64 -2.73 -0.78
C ASP A 275 -25.12 -3.11 -0.91
N TYR A 276 -25.42 -4.34 -0.61
CA TYR A 276 -26.79 -4.81 -0.44
C TYR A 276 -27.37 -4.34 0.89
N MET A 277 -28.70 -4.24 0.96
CA MET A 277 -29.40 -4.18 2.22
C MET A 277 -29.18 -5.50 2.98
N ARG A 278 -28.83 -5.41 4.27
CA ARG A 278 -28.54 -6.60 5.08
C ARG A 278 -29.48 -6.70 6.26
N SER A 279 -29.85 -7.94 6.60
CA SER A 279 -30.54 -8.26 7.85
C SER A 279 -29.61 -8.02 9.05
N PRO A 280 -30.12 -7.99 10.29
CA PRO A 280 -29.29 -7.91 11.49
C PRO A 280 -28.21 -8.99 11.59
N ASP A 281 -28.46 -10.17 11.00
CA ASP A 281 -27.47 -11.27 10.91
C ASP A 281 -26.51 -11.16 9.73
N GLY A 282 -26.51 -10.03 9.00
CA GLY A 282 -25.60 -9.75 7.88
C GLY A 282 -25.96 -10.41 6.54
N GLN A 283 -27.09 -11.12 6.45
CA GLN A 283 -27.54 -11.75 5.20
C GLN A 283 -28.12 -10.72 4.22
N VAL A 284 -27.98 -10.97 2.92
CA VAL A 284 -28.54 -10.11 1.88
C VAL A 284 -30.08 -10.15 1.93
N VAL A 285 -30.71 -8.99 2.00
CA VAL A 285 -32.17 -8.88 1.94
C VAL A 285 -32.62 -8.87 0.49
N CYS A 286 -33.60 -9.73 0.19
CA CYS A 286 -34.22 -9.85 -1.14
C CYS A 286 -35.67 -9.36 -1.10
N THR A 287 -36.18 -8.97 -2.26
CA THR A 287 -37.60 -8.72 -2.49
C THR A 287 -38.40 -10.02 -2.41
N ALA A 288 -39.71 -9.93 -2.35
CA ALA A 288 -40.59 -11.10 -2.42
C ALA A 288 -40.42 -11.92 -3.70
N ASP A 289 -39.95 -11.28 -4.79
CA ASP A 289 -39.67 -11.91 -6.09
C ASP A 289 -38.25 -12.48 -6.19
N GLY A 290 -37.43 -12.40 -5.11
CA GLY A 290 -36.10 -13.00 -5.04
C GLY A 290 -34.94 -12.11 -5.50
N TYR A 291 -35.18 -10.85 -5.93
CA TYR A 291 -34.12 -9.92 -6.30
C TYR A 291 -33.43 -9.31 -5.07
N PRO A 292 -32.11 -9.22 -5.05
CA PRO A 292 -31.40 -8.59 -3.92
C PRO A 292 -31.66 -7.08 -3.88
N ILE A 293 -31.87 -6.53 -2.71
CA ILE A 293 -32.13 -5.10 -2.51
C ILE A 293 -30.81 -4.38 -2.32
N ILE A 294 -30.53 -3.39 -3.17
CA ILE A 294 -29.35 -2.54 -3.05
C ILE A 294 -29.61 -1.50 -1.94
N SER A 295 -28.67 -1.32 -1.03
CA SER A 295 -28.75 -0.33 0.04
C SER A 295 -28.92 1.09 -0.53
N PRO A 296 -29.88 1.87 -0.04
CA PRO A 296 -30.03 3.27 -0.43
C PRO A 296 -28.93 4.18 0.14
N VAL A 297 -28.18 3.68 1.12
CA VAL A 297 -27.06 4.40 1.74
C VAL A 297 -25.91 4.49 0.75
N LYS A 298 -25.44 5.71 0.51
CA LYS A 298 -24.24 5.95 -0.29
C LYS A 298 -23.00 5.88 0.60
N GLY A 299 -21.91 5.30 0.07
CA GLY A 299 -20.65 5.24 0.82
C GLY A 299 -20.65 4.22 1.97
N ASN A 300 -21.34 3.09 1.82
CA ASN A 300 -21.21 1.99 2.78
C ASN A 300 -19.73 1.58 2.86
N LEU A 301 -19.26 1.31 4.08
CA LEU A 301 -17.96 0.66 4.29
C LEU A 301 -18.11 -0.81 3.89
N ILE A 302 -17.37 -1.22 2.87
CA ILE A 302 -17.47 -2.54 2.26
C ILE A 302 -16.21 -3.37 2.40
N GLY A 303 -15.13 -2.79 2.92
CA GLY A 303 -13.88 -3.48 3.16
C GLY A 303 -12.78 -2.59 3.73
N ASP A 304 -11.64 -3.21 4.02
CA ASP A 304 -10.42 -2.54 4.48
C ASP A 304 -9.20 -3.24 3.89
N ARG A 305 -8.29 -2.45 3.31
CA ARG A 305 -7.05 -2.94 2.67
C ARG A 305 -5.92 -3.19 3.66
N GLU A 306 -6.06 -2.77 4.93
CA GLU A 306 -5.04 -2.98 5.95
C GLU A 306 -5.01 -4.44 6.38
N PRO A 307 -3.85 -5.13 6.28
CA PRO A 307 -3.75 -6.52 6.72
C PRO A 307 -3.79 -6.64 8.24
N ASP A 308 -4.26 -7.78 8.74
CA ASP A 308 -4.20 -8.11 10.16
C ASP A 308 -2.76 -8.23 10.63
N PHE A 309 -1.92 -8.91 9.84
CA PHE A 309 -0.48 -8.99 10.04
C PHE A 309 0.21 -9.49 8.76
N LEU A 310 1.52 -9.27 8.73
CA LEU A 310 2.46 -9.81 7.75
C LEU A 310 3.42 -10.76 8.46
N LEU A 311 3.75 -11.89 7.84
CA LEU A 311 4.67 -12.88 8.36
C LEU A 311 5.60 -13.37 7.26
N GLY A 312 6.91 -13.30 7.50
CA GLY A 312 7.93 -13.83 6.62
C GLY A 312 8.80 -14.86 7.36
N LEU A 313 8.93 -16.07 6.83
CA LEU A 313 9.84 -17.10 7.34
C LEU A 313 10.86 -17.44 6.29
N SER A 314 12.12 -17.08 6.53
CA SER A 314 13.24 -17.53 5.70
C SER A 314 14.06 -18.59 6.43
N SER A 315 14.61 -19.52 5.67
CA SER A 315 15.49 -20.56 6.18
C SER A 315 16.67 -20.79 5.26
N ASN A 316 17.84 -21.01 5.86
CA ASN A 316 19.08 -21.36 5.18
C ASN A 316 19.64 -22.62 5.78
N ILE A 317 19.77 -23.65 4.98
CA ILE A 317 20.31 -24.97 5.36
C ILE A 317 21.53 -25.25 4.50
N SER A 318 22.64 -25.56 5.14
CA SER A 318 23.85 -26.00 4.46
C SER A 318 24.22 -27.40 4.98
N TRP A 319 24.40 -28.34 4.06
CA TRP A 319 24.83 -29.69 4.37
C TRP A 319 25.98 -30.06 3.45
N LYS A 320 27.20 -30.14 4.04
CA LYS A 320 28.44 -30.30 3.28
C LYS A 320 28.53 -29.27 2.16
N ASN A 321 28.44 -29.67 0.91
CA ASN A 321 28.54 -28.83 -0.27
C ASN A 321 27.16 -28.34 -0.78
N PHE A 322 26.06 -28.83 -0.22
CA PHE A 322 24.72 -28.46 -0.59
C PHE A 322 24.22 -27.25 0.22
N THR A 323 23.50 -26.36 -0.42
CA THR A 323 22.77 -25.26 0.24
C THR A 323 21.33 -25.24 -0.23
N LEU A 324 20.40 -25.05 0.72
CA LEU A 324 18.99 -24.83 0.49
C LEU A 324 18.58 -23.55 1.19
N SER A 325 18.02 -22.61 0.45
CA SER A 325 17.42 -21.40 1.03
C SER A 325 16.00 -21.23 0.51
N PHE A 326 15.09 -20.80 1.37
CA PHE A 326 13.73 -20.50 0.95
C PHE A 326 13.13 -19.35 1.75
N LEU A 327 12.10 -18.72 1.19
CA LEU A 327 11.27 -17.71 1.86
C LEU A 327 9.80 -18.08 1.67
N LEU A 328 9.14 -18.27 2.79
CA LEU A 328 7.68 -18.28 2.90
C LEU A 328 7.22 -16.88 3.33
N ASP A 329 6.31 -16.30 2.58
CA ASP A 329 5.73 -14.98 2.81
C ASP A 329 4.24 -15.11 2.95
N SER A 330 3.66 -14.50 3.97
CA SER A 330 2.24 -14.59 4.30
C SER A 330 1.68 -13.23 4.68
N ARG A 331 0.50 -12.98 4.20
CA ARG A 331 -0.37 -11.88 4.60
C ARG A 331 -1.68 -12.46 5.13
N LYS A 332 -2.11 -11.98 6.27
CA LYS A 332 -3.44 -12.29 6.80
C LYS A 332 -4.28 -11.02 6.77
N GLY A 333 -5.51 -11.13 6.28
CA GLY A 333 -6.44 -10.00 6.15
C GLY A 333 -6.03 -8.98 5.09
N GLY A 334 -6.72 -7.87 5.09
CA GLY A 334 -6.63 -6.81 4.09
C GLY A 334 -7.30 -7.19 2.78
N ASP A 335 -8.32 -6.42 2.42
CA ASP A 335 -9.11 -6.69 1.24
C ASP A 335 -8.43 -6.21 -0.03
N VAL A 336 -8.78 -6.86 -1.14
CA VAL A 336 -8.40 -6.47 -2.50
C VAL A 336 -9.64 -6.09 -3.28
N VAL A 337 -9.60 -4.93 -3.93
CA VAL A 337 -10.63 -4.49 -4.87
C VAL A 337 -10.37 -5.12 -6.23
N ASN A 338 -11.20 -6.06 -6.64
CA ASN A 338 -11.06 -6.75 -7.93
C ASN A 338 -11.85 -6.05 -9.04
N VAL A 339 -11.30 -4.92 -9.55
CA VAL A 339 -11.90 -4.15 -10.66
C VAL A 339 -11.85 -4.96 -11.96
N THR A 340 -10.84 -5.82 -12.12
CA THR A 340 -10.70 -6.73 -13.25
C THR A 340 -11.90 -7.67 -13.34
N SER A 341 -12.26 -8.34 -12.25
CA SER A 341 -13.42 -9.21 -12.18
C SER A 341 -14.73 -8.45 -12.45
N ARG A 342 -14.85 -7.23 -11.91
CA ARG A 342 -16.00 -6.36 -12.17
C ARG A 342 -16.16 -6.06 -13.65
N SER A 343 -15.09 -5.71 -14.34
CA SER A 343 -15.10 -5.41 -15.77
C SER A 343 -15.41 -6.65 -16.63
N LEU A 344 -14.87 -7.80 -16.25
CA LEU A 344 -15.18 -9.07 -16.90
C LEU A 344 -16.65 -9.46 -16.71
N LEU A 345 -17.27 -9.15 -15.57
CA LEU A 345 -18.70 -9.40 -15.38
C LEU A 345 -19.54 -8.52 -16.29
N SER A 346 -19.23 -7.22 -16.42
CA SER A 346 -19.99 -6.29 -17.27
C SER A 346 -19.91 -6.65 -18.77
N SER A 347 -18.76 -7.16 -19.20
CA SER A 347 -18.57 -7.64 -20.59
C SER A 347 -19.11 -9.06 -20.84
N GLY A 348 -19.60 -9.72 -19.78
CA GLY A 348 -20.09 -11.10 -19.86
C GLY A 348 -19.00 -12.16 -19.99
N GLN A 349 -17.74 -11.82 -19.73
CA GLN A 349 -16.57 -12.70 -19.87
C GLN A 349 -16.09 -13.32 -18.53
N SER A 350 -16.79 -13.03 -17.43
CA SER A 350 -16.46 -13.63 -16.14
C SER A 350 -16.91 -15.08 -16.05
N SER A 351 -16.22 -15.89 -15.25
CA SER A 351 -16.64 -17.26 -14.93
C SER A 351 -18.03 -17.31 -14.27
N PHE A 352 -18.40 -16.27 -13.53
CA PHE A 352 -19.75 -16.13 -12.98
C PHE A 352 -20.77 -15.97 -14.11
N ALA A 353 -20.53 -15.08 -15.07
CA ALA A 353 -21.43 -14.90 -16.23
C ALA A 353 -21.53 -16.17 -17.08
N GLU A 354 -20.43 -16.88 -17.30
CA GLU A 354 -20.44 -18.17 -18.01
C GLU A 354 -21.31 -19.19 -17.31
N LYS A 355 -21.17 -19.32 -15.99
CA LYS A 355 -21.89 -20.33 -15.20
C LYS A 355 -23.38 -20.05 -15.11
N TYR A 356 -23.79 -18.79 -14.99
CA TYR A 356 -25.16 -18.42 -14.60
C TYR A 356 -25.96 -17.66 -15.67
N ARG A 357 -25.37 -17.31 -16.81
CA ARG A 357 -26.05 -16.56 -17.89
C ARG A 357 -27.33 -17.24 -18.32
N ASN A 358 -28.43 -16.49 -18.30
CA ASN A 358 -29.80 -16.93 -18.65
C ASN A 358 -30.28 -18.16 -17.88
N ARG A 359 -29.74 -18.41 -16.68
CA ARG A 359 -30.18 -19.49 -15.80
C ARG A 359 -30.95 -18.95 -14.61
N GLU A 360 -31.83 -19.79 -14.10
CA GLU A 360 -32.50 -19.53 -12.83
C GLU A 360 -31.52 -19.71 -11.66
N VAL A 361 -31.45 -18.72 -10.77
CA VAL A 361 -30.61 -18.74 -9.58
C VAL A 361 -31.39 -18.22 -8.39
N VAL A 362 -31.38 -18.95 -7.27
CA VAL A 362 -31.85 -18.46 -6.00
C VAL A 362 -30.74 -17.70 -5.32
N VAL A 363 -30.93 -16.39 -5.13
CA VAL A 363 -29.96 -15.56 -4.40
C VAL A 363 -29.91 -16.01 -2.94
N ASN A 364 -28.70 -16.30 -2.45
CA ASN A 364 -28.52 -16.67 -1.04
C ASN A 364 -28.76 -15.44 -0.15
N GLY A 365 -29.92 -15.38 0.47
CA GLY A 365 -30.35 -14.25 1.25
C GLY A 365 -31.68 -14.53 1.95
N VAL A 366 -32.30 -13.48 2.49
CA VAL A 366 -33.55 -13.52 3.26
C VAL A 366 -34.55 -12.51 2.72
N VAL A 367 -35.81 -12.78 2.91
CA VAL A 367 -36.94 -11.88 2.62
C VAL A 367 -37.51 -11.37 3.91
N GLN A 368 -37.60 -10.04 4.08
CA GLN A 368 -38.24 -9.44 5.23
C GLN A 368 -39.76 -9.56 5.13
N GLN A 369 -40.41 -10.04 6.18
CA GLN A 369 -41.86 -10.17 6.30
C GLN A 369 -42.48 -8.89 6.87
N SER A 370 -43.79 -8.75 6.75
CA SER A 370 -44.52 -7.58 7.25
C SER A 370 -44.46 -7.43 8.79
N ASP A 371 -44.23 -8.53 9.52
CA ASP A 371 -44.04 -8.55 10.97
C ASP A 371 -42.59 -8.22 11.40
N GLY A 372 -41.69 -7.91 10.43
CA GLY A 372 -40.29 -7.61 10.67
C GLY A 372 -39.36 -8.83 10.76
N THR A 373 -39.89 -10.05 10.70
CA THR A 373 -39.08 -11.27 10.68
C THR A 373 -38.43 -11.51 9.34
N TYR A 374 -37.40 -12.36 9.30
CA TYR A 374 -36.66 -12.71 8.09
C TYR A 374 -36.79 -14.20 7.82
N ILE A 375 -37.18 -14.54 6.60
CA ILE A 375 -37.25 -15.94 6.11
C ILE A 375 -36.27 -16.13 4.95
N LYS A 376 -35.76 -17.35 4.80
CA LYS A 376 -34.83 -17.67 3.72
C LYS A 376 -35.47 -17.42 2.34
N ASN A 377 -34.71 -16.75 1.44
CA ASN A 377 -35.14 -16.60 0.07
C ASN A 377 -35.16 -17.97 -0.65
N THR A 378 -36.24 -18.26 -1.31
CA THR A 378 -36.46 -19.51 -2.12
C THR A 378 -36.86 -19.18 -3.56
N LYS A 379 -37.07 -17.89 -3.89
CA LYS A 379 -37.55 -17.49 -5.21
C LYS A 379 -36.35 -17.40 -6.18
N PRO A 380 -36.41 -18.12 -7.31
CA PRO A 380 -35.39 -17.99 -8.35
C PRO A 380 -35.61 -16.72 -9.15
N ILE A 381 -34.49 -16.14 -9.63
CA ILE A 381 -34.44 -15.06 -10.62
C ILE A 381 -33.66 -15.53 -11.82
N ILE A 382 -33.98 -15.02 -13.02
CA ILE A 382 -33.20 -15.31 -14.24
C ILE A 382 -32.05 -14.30 -14.30
N LEU A 383 -30.82 -14.81 -14.37
CA LEU A 383 -29.63 -13.99 -14.53
C LEU A 383 -29.33 -13.69 -16.01
N ASP A 384 -30.17 -12.87 -16.61
CA ASP A 384 -29.86 -12.25 -17.92
C ASP A 384 -28.84 -11.11 -17.76
N GLN A 385 -28.40 -10.50 -18.86
CA GLN A 385 -27.42 -9.42 -18.85
C GLN A 385 -27.90 -8.20 -18.04
N THR A 386 -29.18 -7.87 -18.11
CA THR A 386 -29.77 -6.72 -17.38
C THR A 386 -29.76 -6.98 -15.90
N THR A 387 -30.21 -8.15 -15.47
CA THR A 387 -30.22 -8.58 -14.07
C THR A 387 -28.81 -8.65 -13.49
N MET A 388 -27.85 -9.22 -14.24
CA MET A 388 -26.44 -9.23 -13.83
C MET A 388 -25.88 -7.83 -13.62
N ASN A 389 -26.15 -6.90 -14.56
CA ASN A 389 -25.66 -5.54 -14.47
C ASN A 389 -26.34 -4.76 -13.35
N THR A 390 -27.65 -4.89 -13.20
CA THR A 390 -28.43 -4.13 -12.20
C THR A 390 -28.13 -4.56 -10.78
N TYR A 391 -28.04 -5.85 -10.52
CA TYR A 391 -28.02 -6.41 -9.18
C TYR A 391 -26.67 -6.96 -8.71
N PHE A 392 -25.73 -7.22 -9.65
CA PHE A 392 -24.43 -7.79 -9.30
C PHE A 392 -23.28 -6.85 -9.69
N TYR A 393 -23.19 -6.40 -10.94
CA TYR A 393 -22.16 -5.46 -11.35
C TYR A 393 -22.25 -4.10 -10.66
N ALA A 394 -23.46 -3.60 -10.44
CA ALA A 394 -23.70 -2.31 -9.81
C ALA A 394 -23.38 -2.31 -8.31
N VAL A 395 -23.18 -3.45 -7.69
CA VAL A 395 -22.90 -3.57 -6.25
C VAL A 395 -21.41 -3.80 -6.01
N SER A 396 -20.77 -2.81 -5.42
CA SER A 396 -19.33 -2.74 -5.20
C SER A 396 -18.79 -3.84 -4.30
N SER A 397 -19.55 -4.22 -3.26
CA SER A 397 -19.15 -5.25 -2.30
C SER A 397 -18.90 -6.63 -2.90
N ASN A 398 -19.48 -6.93 -4.08
CA ASN A 398 -19.22 -8.18 -4.80
C ASN A 398 -17.79 -8.32 -5.33
N PHE A 399 -17.04 -7.23 -5.36
CA PHE A 399 -15.69 -7.17 -5.92
C PHE A 399 -14.64 -6.84 -4.85
N ILE A 400 -15.01 -7.00 -3.59
CA ILE A 400 -14.11 -6.88 -2.46
C ILE A 400 -13.82 -8.29 -1.97
N GLU A 401 -12.55 -8.69 -2.05
CA GLU A 401 -12.12 -10.05 -1.80
C GLU A 401 -11.02 -10.11 -0.73
N ASP A 402 -10.98 -11.20 0.05
CA ASP A 402 -9.92 -11.44 1.04
C ASP A 402 -8.54 -11.52 0.36
N GLY A 403 -7.65 -10.60 0.71
CA GLY A 403 -6.28 -10.54 0.21
C GLY A 403 -5.28 -11.41 0.97
N SER A 404 -5.76 -12.32 1.83
CA SER A 404 -4.87 -13.24 2.56
C SER A 404 -4.18 -14.22 1.63
N TYR A 405 -2.90 -14.49 1.89
CA TYR A 405 -2.14 -15.47 1.12
C TYR A 405 -1.01 -16.12 1.93
N LEU A 406 -0.55 -17.28 1.46
CA LEU A 406 0.72 -17.89 1.77
C LEU A 406 1.48 -18.16 0.46
N ARG A 407 2.70 -17.65 0.35
CA ARG A 407 3.53 -17.71 -0.86
C ARG A 407 4.88 -18.33 -0.56
N LEU A 408 5.34 -19.19 -1.44
CA LEU A 408 6.73 -19.59 -1.54
C LEU A 408 7.43 -18.64 -2.52
N SER A 409 8.01 -17.57 -1.96
CA SER A 409 8.56 -16.46 -2.73
C SER A 409 9.79 -16.85 -3.52
N TYR A 410 10.67 -17.65 -2.91
CA TYR A 410 11.76 -18.30 -3.62
C TYR A 410 12.22 -19.59 -2.91
N VAL A 411 12.83 -20.45 -3.70
CA VAL A 411 13.66 -21.57 -3.25
C VAL A 411 14.93 -21.55 -4.07
N THR A 412 16.07 -21.60 -3.38
CA THR A 412 17.40 -21.72 -4.00
C THR A 412 18.06 -23.00 -3.57
N LEU A 413 18.47 -23.80 -4.54
CA LEU A 413 19.33 -24.97 -4.34
C LEU A 413 20.71 -24.63 -4.90
N GLY A 414 21.75 -24.81 -4.10
CA GLY A 414 23.13 -24.59 -4.49
C GLY A 414 24.02 -25.77 -4.21
N TYR A 415 25.07 -25.92 -5.01
CA TYR A 415 26.12 -26.89 -4.81
C TYR A 415 27.49 -26.26 -5.03
N ASP A 416 28.40 -26.50 -4.08
CA ASP A 416 29.78 -26.04 -4.13
C ASP A 416 30.70 -27.17 -4.68
N PHE A 417 31.16 -26.96 -5.93
CA PHE A 417 32.09 -27.88 -6.61
C PHE A 417 33.55 -27.65 -6.25
N THR A 418 33.86 -26.60 -5.47
CA THR A 418 35.25 -26.26 -5.09
C THR A 418 36.06 -27.41 -4.57
N PRO A 419 35.53 -28.32 -3.70
CA PRO A 419 36.28 -29.44 -3.21
C PRO A 419 36.73 -30.45 -4.29
N LEU A 420 36.03 -30.47 -5.44
CA LEU A 420 36.35 -31.38 -6.56
C LEU A 420 37.43 -30.80 -7.48
N LEU A 421 37.76 -29.51 -7.34
CA LEU A 421 38.63 -28.76 -8.26
C LEU A 421 40.01 -28.42 -7.68
N ARG A 422 40.44 -29.11 -6.60
CA ARG A 422 41.64 -28.79 -5.84
C ARG A 422 42.93 -28.74 -6.66
N ASN A 423 43.00 -29.41 -7.81
CA ASN A 423 44.18 -29.49 -8.66
C ASN A 423 44.02 -28.72 -9.98
N THR A 424 43.12 -27.75 -10.06
CA THR A 424 42.84 -26.94 -11.24
C THR A 424 43.17 -25.46 -11.00
N ALA A 425 43.18 -24.66 -12.04
CA ALA A 425 43.32 -23.20 -11.95
C ALA A 425 42.08 -22.51 -11.31
N ILE A 426 40.98 -23.23 -11.16
CA ILE A 426 39.74 -22.70 -10.58
C ILE A 426 39.79 -22.89 -9.06
N LYS A 427 39.82 -21.79 -8.32
CA LYS A 427 39.90 -21.77 -6.85
C LYS A 427 38.52 -21.90 -6.17
N GLY A 428 37.47 -21.65 -6.89
CA GLY A 428 36.10 -21.80 -6.40
C GLY A 428 35.10 -21.92 -7.55
N LEU A 429 34.14 -22.85 -7.41
CA LEU A 429 33.06 -23.02 -8.37
C LEU A 429 31.77 -23.37 -7.64
N ARG A 430 30.77 -22.51 -7.73
CA ARG A 430 29.45 -22.74 -7.18
C ARG A 430 28.38 -22.62 -8.29
N PHE A 431 27.46 -23.54 -8.26
CA PHE A 431 26.26 -23.55 -9.09
C PHE A 431 25.03 -23.40 -8.20
N SER A 432 24.07 -22.59 -8.62
CA SER A 432 22.77 -22.51 -7.95
C SER A 432 21.63 -22.33 -8.92
N ILE A 433 20.48 -22.89 -8.54
CA ILE A 433 19.21 -22.70 -9.21
C ILE A 433 18.23 -22.08 -8.24
N THR A 434 17.58 -20.98 -8.64
CA THR A 434 16.56 -20.29 -7.85
C THR A 434 15.25 -20.30 -8.61
N GLY A 435 14.23 -20.90 -8.05
CA GLY A 435 12.85 -20.77 -8.50
C GLY A 435 12.14 -19.69 -7.69
N ARG A 436 11.42 -18.78 -8.36
CA ARG A 436 10.64 -17.71 -7.72
C ARG A 436 9.15 -17.86 -8.02
N ASN A 437 8.32 -17.45 -7.05
CA ASN A 437 6.85 -17.50 -7.13
C ASN A 437 6.33 -18.91 -7.46
N LEU A 438 6.93 -19.94 -6.86
CA LEU A 438 6.65 -21.33 -7.20
C LEU A 438 5.27 -21.78 -6.73
N PHE A 439 4.81 -21.24 -5.60
CA PHE A 439 3.56 -21.62 -4.96
C PHE A 439 2.87 -20.39 -4.35
N LEU A 440 1.55 -20.31 -4.56
CA LEU A 440 0.68 -19.32 -3.96
C LEU A 440 -0.62 -20.00 -3.52
N MET A 441 -0.97 -19.87 -2.26
CA MET A 441 -2.25 -20.29 -1.70
C MET A 441 -3.02 -19.05 -1.25
N THR A 442 -4.19 -18.83 -1.83
CA THR A 442 -5.06 -17.68 -1.55
C THR A 442 -6.50 -18.02 -1.87
N LYS A 443 -7.43 -17.26 -1.28
CA LYS A 443 -8.86 -17.28 -1.65
C LYS A 443 -9.20 -16.21 -2.69
N TYR A 444 -8.26 -15.31 -2.97
CA TYR A 444 -8.43 -14.27 -3.98
C TYR A 444 -8.65 -14.90 -5.37
N THR A 445 -9.68 -14.45 -6.08
CA THR A 445 -10.06 -15.06 -7.36
C THR A 445 -9.28 -14.53 -8.57
N GLY A 446 -8.60 -13.38 -8.40
CA GLY A 446 -7.69 -12.81 -9.41
C GLY A 446 -6.34 -13.51 -9.47
N CYS A 447 -5.41 -12.95 -10.23
CA CYS A 447 -4.11 -13.57 -10.48
C CYS A 447 -3.18 -13.56 -9.27
N ASP A 448 -3.17 -12.48 -8.49
CA ASP A 448 -2.25 -12.28 -7.37
C ASP A 448 -2.79 -11.24 -6.38
N PRO A 449 -2.99 -11.57 -5.09
CA PRO A 449 -3.51 -10.62 -4.11
C PRO A 449 -2.54 -9.49 -3.73
N GLN A 450 -1.26 -9.56 -4.12
CA GLN A 450 -0.28 -8.46 -3.94
C GLN A 450 -0.34 -7.40 -5.05
N ILE A 451 -1.22 -7.58 -6.00
CA ILE A 451 -1.37 -6.68 -7.14
C ILE A 451 -1.78 -5.28 -6.70
N SER A 452 -1.28 -4.27 -7.40
CA SER A 452 -1.62 -2.85 -7.16
C SER A 452 -1.72 -2.11 -8.48
N ALA A 453 -2.86 -1.50 -8.74
CA ALA A 453 -3.09 -0.66 -9.91
C ALA A 453 -2.39 0.68 -9.75
N GLY A 454 -1.18 0.82 -10.24
CA GLY A 454 -0.53 2.11 -10.38
C GLY A 454 0.89 2.19 -9.86
N LYS A 455 1.58 3.27 -10.23
CA LYS A 455 2.96 3.58 -9.85
C LYS A 455 3.09 3.68 -8.33
N SER A 456 4.18 3.13 -7.79
CA SER A 456 4.58 3.29 -6.39
C SER A 456 4.65 4.78 -6.02
N GLY A 457 3.77 5.24 -5.17
CA GLY A 457 3.77 6.65 -4.75
C GLY A 457 2.53 7.13 -4.01
N GLY A 458 1.59 6.23 -3.68
CA GLY A 458 0.45 6.60 -2.85
C GLY A 458 -0.31 5.38 -2.34
N THR A 459 -0.65 5.40 -1.07
CA THR A 459 -1.41 4.33 -0.40
C THR A 459 -2.79 4.09 -1.03
N GLY A 460 -3.33 5.07 -1.75
CA GLY A 460 -4.67 5.01 -2.36
C GLY A 460 -4.83 3.98 -3.49
N ARG A 461 -3.76 3.38 -4.00
CA ARG A 461 -3.80 2.40 -5.10
C ARG A 461 -3.32 1.00 -4.72
N MET A 462 -2.82 0.81 -3.51
CA MET A 462 -2.45 -0.51 -3.00
C MET A 462 -3.71 -1.36 -2.78
N GLY A 463 -3.63 -2.66 -3.07
CA GLY A 463 -4.76 -3.58 -2.92
C GLY A 463 -5.89 -3.34 -3.93
N ILE A 464 -5.58 -2.82 -5.11
CA ILE A 464 -6.56 -2.63 -6.19
C ILE A 464 -6.04 -3.35 -7.43
N ASP A 465 -6.77 -4.37 -7.86
CA ASP A 465 -6.53 -5.06 -9.12
C ASP A 465 -7.36 -4.38 -10.23
N ASN A 466 -6.68 -3.73 -11.16
CA ASN A 466 -7.29 -3.09 -12.32
C ASN A 466 -6.46 -3.43 -13.56
N PHE A 467 -6.68 -4.63 -14.12
CA PHE A 467 -5.98 -5.18 -15.28
C PHE A 467 -4.46 -5.17 -15.15
N ALA A 468 -3.96 -5.38 -13.93
CA ALA A 468 -2.53 -5.43 -13.72
C ALA A 468 -1.93 -6.76 -14.21
N VAL A 469 -0.69 -6.68 -14.69
CA VAL A 469 0.01 -7.86 -15.20
C VAL A 469 0.29 -8.83 -14.05
N PRO A 470 -0.07 -10.11 -14.19
CA PRO A 470 0.20 -11.11 -13.14
C PRO A 470 1.69 -11.30 -12.88
N SER A 471 2.01 -11.65 -11.64
CA SER A 471 3.38 -12.04 -11.28
C SER A 471 3.81 -13.29 -12.03
N THR A 472 5.08 -13.33 -12.46
CA THR A 472 5.64 -14.44 -13.21
C THR A 472 6.36 -15.45 -12.31
N ARG A 473 6.34 -16.72 -12.68
CA ARG A 473 7.32 -17.71 -12.18
C ARG A 473 8.60 -17.56 -12.97
N SER A 474 9.72 -17.60 -12.27
CA SER A 474 11.03 -17.54 -12.93
C SER A 474 12.02 -18.53 -12.34
N PHE A 475 12.94 -19.00 -13.17
CA PHE A 475 14.06 -19.83 -12.78
C PHE A 475 15.34 -19.13 -13.18
N ASN A 476 16.21 -18.92 -12.19
CA ASN A 476 17.53 -18.31 -12.39
C ASN A 476 18.61 -19.36 -12.15
N PHE A 477 19.53 -19.47 -13.07
CA PHE A 477 20.72 -20.30 -12.96
C PHE A 477 21.92 -19.40 -12.74
N SER A 478 22.73 -19.68 -11.73
CA SER A 478 23.90 -18.87 -11.41
C SER A 478 25.13 -19.78 -11.29
N ILE A 479 26.19 -19.35 -11.93
CA ILE A 479 27.53 -19.99 -11.84
C ILE A 479 28.50 -18.91 -11.33
N ASN A 480 29.12 -19.17 -10.19
CA ASN A 480 30.18 -18.32 -9.64
C ASN A 480 31.50 -19.08 -9.70
N ALA A 481 32.42 -18.56 -10.49
CA ALA A 481 33.77 -19.13 -10.62
C ALA A 481 34.82 -18.12 -10.12
N THR A 482 35.77 -18.60 -9.32
CA THR A 482 36.94 -17.84 -8.83
C THR A 482 38.19 -18.51 -9.34
N PHE A 483 39.10 -17.72 -9.94
CA PHE A 483 40.34 -18.17 -10.54
C PHE A 483 41.56 -17.79 -9.70
#